data_eff001ffa143a56b61474115da395f0f
#
_entry.id   eff001ffa143a56b61474115da395f0f
#
_cell.length_a   1.000
_cell.length_b   1.000
_cell.length_c   1.000
_cell.angle_alpha   90.00
_cell.angle_beta   90.00
_cell.angle_gamma   90.00
#
_symmetry.space_group_name_H-M   'P 1'
#
loop_
_entity.id
_entity.type
_entity.pdbx_description
1 polymer ?
#
loop_
_entity_poly.entity_id
_entity_poly.type
_entity_poly.pdbx_seq_one_letter_code
_entity_poly.pdbx_strand_id
1 'polypeptide(L)'
;KLSEVIKRVDLIIEVRDARIPLSTGHPHLNKWITNKKHILVINRADMIAPETIANWSEWFKKNDIYPHWCDAKNGKGIQEICKSAKESRLSIDDRRLSRGMKVRPIRALTLGFPNVGKSALINRIAKKRVVESARKAGVTRNLRWIRLESGIDLLDAPGVIPPNLENQKSALNLALCDDIGEAAYEIESVAIEFIKIILQLKEDKNANISLTKISNRYGVDILKNVDQPHEWIDLVALKHTSGDRRRMAHKLLEDYRNQMLGKIALEVPI
;
A
#
# COMPACT_ATOMS: atom_id res chain seq x y z
N LYS A 1 -3.93 -12.03 19.31
CA LYS A 1 -5.23 -12.01 18.54
C LYS A 1 -5.04 -12.34 17.05
N LEU A 2 -4.15 -11.65 16.30
CA LEU A 2 -3.95 -11.92 14.86
C LEU A 2 -3.39 -13.33 14.60
N SER A 3 -2.39 -13.77 15.36
CA SER A 3 -1.81 -15.12 15.24
C SER A 3 -2.84 -16.24 15.42
N GLU A 4 -3.86 -16.03 16.24
CA GLU A 4 -4.95 -17.00 16.43
C GLU A 4 -5.88 -17.05 15.21
N VAL A 5 -6.13 -15.89 14.58
CA VAL A 5 -6.93 -15.82 13.35
C VAL A 5 -6.19 -16.48 12.20
N ILE A 6 -4.89 -16.24 12.08
CA ILE A 6 -4.03 -16.86 11.05
C ILE A 6 -4.05 -18.39 11.15
N LYS A 7 -4.08 -18.96 12.36
CA LYS A 7 -4.18 -20.43 12.55
C LYS A 7 -5.45 -21.02 11.93
N ARG A 8 -6.54 -20.24 11.83
CA ARG A 8 -7.87 -20.69 11.37
C ARG A 8 -8.12 -20.52 9.88
N VAL A 9 -7.17 -19.92 9.14
CA VAL A 9 -7.29 -19.67 7.71
C VAL A 9 -6.37 -20.59 6.91
N ASP A 10 -6.70 -20.79 5.64
CA ASP A 10 -5.98 -21.68 4.73
C ASP A 10 -5.08 -20.88 3.78
N LEU A 11 -5.51 -19.65 3.43
CA LEU A 11 -4.87 -18.75 2.49
C LEU A 11 -4.71 -17.35 3.12
N ILE A 12 -3.60 -16.70 2.85
CA ILE A 12 -3.36 -15.30 3.23
C ILE A 12 -3.18 -14.47 1.98
N ILE A 13 -3.90 -13.36 1.89
CA ILE A 13 -3.76 -12.34 0.85
C ILE A 13 -3.16 -11.11 1.53
N GLU A 14 -1.87 -10.90 1.34
CA GLU A 14 -1.16 -9.71 1.83
C GLU A 14 -1.32 -8.58 0.83
N VAL A 15 -1.74 -7.41 1.31
CA VAL A 15 -1.92 -6.21 0.47
C VAL A 15 -0.94 -5.15 0.88
N ARG A 16 -0.13 -4.69 -0.08
CA ARG A 16 0.84 -3.60 0.09
C ARG A 16 0.54 -2.43 -0.86
N ASP A 17 1.13 -1.28 -0.58
CA ASP A 17 1.04 -0.08 -1.43
C ASP A 17 2.19 -0.04 -2.44
N ALA A 18 1.89 0.18 -3.71
CA ALA A 18 2.87 0.20 -4.79
C ALA A 18 3.90 1.34 -4.65
N ARG A 19 3.56 2.43 -3.99
CA ARG A 19 4.47 3.56 -3.77
C ARG A 19 5.57 3.24 -2.75
N ILE A 20 5.28 2.29 -1.84
CA ILE A 20 6.11 1.93 -0.68
C ILE A 20 5.99 0.43 -0.36
N PRO A 21 6.33 -0.46 -1.31
CA PRO A 21 6.04 -1.90 -1.18
C PRO A 21 6.81 -2.59 -0.05
N LEU A 22 7.95 -2.05 0.37
CA LEU A 22 8.72 -2.60 1.50
C LEU A 22 8.16 -2.09 2.84
N SER A 23 7.91 -0.77 2.96
CA SER A 23 7.38 -0.17 4.20
C SER A 23 5.99 -0.69 4.57
N THR A 24 5.18 -1.11 3.60
CA THR A 24 3.87 -1.73 3.84
C THR A 24 3.92 -3.26 4.02
N GLY A 25 5.10 -3.86 4.01
CA GLY A 25 5.33 -5.26 4.38
C GLY A 25 5.35 -5.44 5.90
N HIS A 26 4.60 -6.42 6.41
CA HIS A 26 4.60 -6.68 7.86
C HIS A 26 5.83 -7.50 8.25
N PRO A 27 6.73 -7.01 9.15
CA PRO A 27 8.03 -7.65 9.43
C PRO A 27 7.92 -9.08 9.98
N HIS A 28 6.84 -9.40 10.69
CA HIS A 28 6.64 -10.72 11.28
C HIS A 28 5.76 -11.65 10.44
N LEU A 29 5.30 -11.21 9.26
CA LEU A 29 4.35 -12.00 8.47
C LEU A 29 4.94 -13.36 8.09
N ASN A 30 6.18 -13.40 7.62
CA ASN A 30 6.86 -14.65 7.22
C ASN A 30 6.86 -15.71 8.33
N LYS A 31 7.01 -15.30 9.60
CA LYS A 31 6.95 -16.20 10.75
C LYS A 31 5.55 -16.80 10.96
N TRP A 32 4.51 -16.06 10.60
CA TRP A 32 3.12 -16.48 10.82
C TRP A 32 2.56 -17.33 9.68
N ILE A 33 3.11 -17.20 8.46
CA ILE A 33 2.58 -17.86 7.25
C ILE A 33 3.31 -19.15 6.86
N THR A 34 4.30 -19.62 7.63
CA THR A 34 5.26 -20.70 7.31
C THR A 34 4.62 -21.94 6.65
N ASN A 35 3.36 -22.26 6.95
CA ASN A 35 2.64 -23.43 6.39
C ASN A 35 1.35 -23.03 5.66
N LYS A 36 1.19 -21.77 5.26
CA LYS A 36 -0.01 -21.26 4.59
C LYS A 36 0.27 -20.95 3.13
N LYS A 37 -0.73 -21.07 2.28
CA LYS A 37 -0.69 -20.45 0.97
C LYS A 37 -0.69 -18.93 1.15
N HIS A 38 0.16 -18.25 0.38
CA HIS A 38 0.33 -16.80 0.46
C HIS A 38 0.23 -16.20 -0.95
N ILE A 39 -0.55 -15.14 -1.07
CA ILE A 39 -0.65 -14.31 -2.27
C ILE A 39 -0.25 -12.89 -1.86
N LEU A 40 0.83 -12.39 -2.45
CA LEU A 40 1.25 -11.00 -2.30
C LEU A 40 0.57 -10.16 -3.37
N VAL A 41 -0.18 -9.15 -2.94
CA VAL A 41 -0.86 -8.18 -3.81
C VAL A 41 -0.24 -6.81 -3.57
N ILE A 42 0.24 -6.17 -4.62
CA ILE A 42 0.71 -4.78 -4.58
C ILE A 42 -0.34 -3.92 -5.27
N ASN A 43 -1.11 -3.22 -4.45
CA ASN A 43 -2.22 -2.38 -4.88
C ASN A 43 -1.77 -0.95 -5.21
N ARG A 44 -2.64 -0.16 -5.85
CA ARG A 44 -2.35 1.20 -6.31
C ARG A 44 -1.22 1.26 -7.35
N ALA A 45 -1.10 0.24 -8.19
CA ALA A 45 -0.13 0.21 -9.28
C ALA A 45 -0.31 1.36 -10.28
N ASP A 46 -1.50 1.96 -10.34
CA ASP A 46 -1.80 3.18 -11.10
C ASP A 46 -1.05 4.42 -10.60
N MET A 47 -0.56 4.40 -9.36
CA MET A 47 0.10 5.54 -8.69
C MET A 47 1.61 5.62 -8.94
N ILE A 48 2.22 4.62 -9.56
CA ILE A 48 3.64 4.62 -9.94
C ILE A 48 3.80 4.41 -11.44
N ALA A 49 5.00 4.67 -11.96
CA ALA A 49 5.29 4.51 -13.39
C ALA A 49 5.36 3.03 -13.78
N PRO A 50 4.99 2.66 -15.03
CA PRO A 50 5.09 1.27 -15.51
C PRO A 50 6.52 0.71 -15.41
N GLU A 51 7.52 1.54 -15.67
CA GLU A 51 8.94 1.20 -15.59
C GLU A 51 9.32 0.83 -14.15
N THR A 52 8.79 1.57 -13.17
CA THR A 52 8.99 1.29 -11.74
C THR A 52 8.37 -0.06 -11.35
N ILE A 53 7.19 -0.38 -11.90
CA ILE A 53 6.54 -1.70 -11.71
C ILE A 53 7.41 -2.81 -12.27
N ALA A 54 7.97 -2.64 -13.47
CA ALA A 54 8.83 -3.63 -14.12
C ALA A 54 10.10 -3.89 -13.27
N ASN A 55 10.75 -2.83 -12.80
CA ASN A 55 11.96 -2.93 -11.98
C ASN A 55 11.69 -3.59 -10.62
N TRP A 56 10.59 -3.25 -9.97
CA TRP A 56 10.14 -3.93 -8.75
C TRP A 56 9.81 -5.41 -9.01
N SER A 57 9.17 -5.73 -10.13
CA SER A 57 8.83 -7.11 -10.49
C SER A 57 10.09 -7.95 -10.67
N GLU A 58 11.12 -7.39 -11.29
CA GLU A 58 12.42 -8.06 -11.43
C GLU A 58 13.10 -8.25 -10.07
N TRP A 59 13.09 -7.22 -9.21
CA TRP A 59 13.64 -7.29 -7.86
C TRP A 59 12.93 -8.37 -7.02
N PHE A 60 11.61 -8.41 -7.03
CA PHE A 60 10.85 -9.44 -6.32
C PHE A 60 11.15 -10.83 -6.86
N LYS A 61 11.24 -10.99 -8.18
CA LYS A 61 11.59 -12.25 -8.83
C LYS A 61 12.98 -12.76 -8.41
N LYS A 62 13.97 -11.88 -8.29
CA LYS A 62 15.32 -12.22 -7.78
C LYS A 62 15.28 -12.73 -6.33
N ASN A 63 14.26 -12.39 -5.58
CA ASN A 63 14.02 -12.85 -4.20
C ASN A 63 12.98 -13.98 -4.10
N ASP A 64 12.66 -14.67 -5.22
CA ASP A 64 11.67 -15.75 -5.32
C ASP A 64 10.25 -15.32 -4.87
N ILE A 65 9.91 -14.04 -5.03
CA ILE A 65 8.61 -13.46 -4.71
C ILE A 65 7.93 -13.06 -6.02
N TYR A 66 6.67 -13.44 -6.19
CA TYR A 66 5.88 -13.17 -7.39
C TYR A 66 4.61 -12.41 -7.01
N PRO A 67 4.66 -11.07 -6.87
CA PRO A 67 3.51 -10.28 -6.49
C PRO A 67 2.52 -10.10 -7.63
N HIS A 68 1.24 -9.95 -7.29
CA HIS A 68 0.20 -9.51 -8.20
C HIS A 68 0.03 -7.99 -8.07
N TRP A 69 0.34 -7.28 -9.15
CA TRP A 69 0.12 -5.84 -9.24
C TRP A 69 -1.34 -5.55 -9.57
N CYS A 70 -1.97 -4.65 -8.85
CA CYS A 70 -3.35 -4.29 -9.12
C CYS A 70 -3.66 -2.81 -8.86
N ASP A 71 -4.74 -2.37 -9.47
CA ASP A 71 -5.46 -1.16 -9.15
C ASP A 71 -6.88 -1.55 -8.74
N ALA A 72 -7.09 -1.73 -7.45
CA ALA A 72 -8.37 -2.16 -6.92
C ALA A 72 -9.48 -1.12 -7.14
N LYS A 73 -9.13 0.17 -7.30
CA LYS A 73 -10.09 1.24 -7.59
C LYS A 73 -10.70 1.08 -8.98
N ASN A 74 -9.89 0.80 -9.99
CA ASN A 74 -10.32 0.66 -11.39
C ASN A 74 -10.51 -0.80 -11.83
N GLY A 75 -10.11 -1.78 -11.00
CA GLY A 75 -10.31 -3.21 -11.24
C GLY A 75 -9.23 -3.87 -12.10
N LYS A 76 -8.11 -3.21 -12.38
CA LYS A 76 -6.98 -3.81 -13.12
C LYS A 76 -6.24 -4.82 -12.24
N GLY A 77 -5.82 -5.96 -12.82
CA GLY A 77 -5.05 -7.00 -12.12
C GLY A 77 -5.88 -7.89 -11.16
N ILE A 78 -7.21 -7.68 -11.05
CA ILE A 78 -8.06 -8.45 -10.14
C ILE A 78 -8.27 -9.89 -10.63
N GLN A 79 -8.31 -10.11 -11.93
CA GLN A 79 -8.54 -11.44 -12.52
C GLN A 79 -7.40 -12.40 -12.18
N GLU A 80 -6.16 -11.94 -12.24
CA GLU A 80 -4.95 -12.69 -11.90
C GLU A 80 -4.94 -13.09 -10.42
N ILE A 81 -5.36 -12.18 -9.53
CA ILE A 81 -5.50 -12.46 -8.10
C ILE A 81 -6.58 -13.53 -7.87
N CYS A 82 -7.73 -13.41 -8.53
CA CYS A 82 -8.79 -14.41 -8.47
C CYS A 82 -8.36 -15.77 -9.01
N LYS A 83 -7.56 -15.79 -10.09
CA LYS A 83 -6.99 -17.02 -10.65
C LYS A 83 -6.06 -17.70 -9.65
N SER A 84 -5.10 -16.97 -9.09
CA SER A 84 -4.18 -17.50 -8.06
C SER A 84 -4.90 -17.99 -6.80
N ALA A 85 -5.98 -17.32 -6.40
CA ALA A 85 -6.80 -17.77 -5.28
C ALA A 85 -7.53 -19.09 -5.58
N LYS A 86 -8.04 -19.27 -6.83
CA LYS A 86 -8.64 -20.53 -7.27
C LYS A 86 -7.62 -21.67 -7.33
N GLU A 87 -6.44 -21.43 -7.89
CA GLU A 87 -5.34 -22.41 -7.94
C GLU A 87 -4.92 -22.84 -6.54
N SER A 88 -4.80 -21.87 -5.62
CA SER A 88 -4.54 -22.16 -4.20
C SER A 88 -5.62 -23.02 -3.59
N ARG A 89 -6.90 -22.78 -3.91
CA ARG A 89 -8.03 -23.59 -3.46
C ARG A 89 -7.89 -25.04 -3.94
N LEU A 90 -7.67 -25.26 -5.23
CA LEU A 90 -7.51 -26.61 -5.79
C LEU A 90 -6.40 -27.38 -5.07
N SER A 91 -5.23 -26.78 -4.93
CA SER A 91 -4.09 -27.36 -4.20
C SER A 91 -4.40 -27.70 -2.73
N ILE A 92 -5.25 -26.89 -2.06
CA ILE A 92 -5.68 -27.16 -0.66
C ILE A 92 -6.70 -28.29 -0.62
N ASP A 93 -7.64 -28.34 -1.56
CA ASP A 93 -8.67 -29.35 -1.65
C ASP A 93 -8.04 -30.73 -1.96
N ASP A 94 -7.11 -30.82 -2.90
CA ASP A 94 -6.35 -32.04 -3.20
C ASP A 94 -5.62 -32.59 -1.96
N ARG A 95 -4.95 -31.70 -1.21
CA ARG A 95 -4.28 -32.09 0.03
C ARG A 95 -5.23 -32.55 1.14
N ARG A 96 -6.47 -32.03 1.17
CA ARG A 96 -7.51 -32.49 2.09
C ARG A 96 -8.03 -33.88 1.69
N LEU A 97 -8.36 -34.05 0.41
CA LEU A 97 -8.82 -35.33 -0.13
C LEU A 97 -7.78 -36.44 0.08
N SER A 98 -6.50 -36.17 -0.18
CA SER A 98 -5.42 -37.14 0.06
C SER A 98 -5.27 -37.58 1.52
N ARG A 99 -5.83 -36.78 2.46
CA ARG A 99 -5.88 -37.08 3.90
C ARG A 99 -7.23 -37.60 4.36
N GLY A 100 -8.14 -37.97 3.45
CA GLY A 100 -9.47 -38.45 3.78
C GLY A 100 -10.43 -37.37 4.34
N MET A 101 -10.08 -36.07 4.20
CA MET A 101 -10.90 -34.98 4.70
C MET A 101 -11.90 -34.50 3.63
N LYS A 102 -13.07 -34.04 4.06
CA LYS A 102 -14.08 -33.44 3.18
C LYS A 102 -13.61 -32.07 2.67
N VAL A 103 -13.92 -31.78 1.41
CA VAL A 103 -13.77 -30.45 0.82
C VAL A 103 -14.72 -29.46 1.48
N ARG A 104 -14.27 -28.27 1.75
CA ARG A 104 -15.05 -27.14 2.28
C ARG A 104 -14.59 -25.85 1.65
N PRO A 105 -15.36 -24.76 1.71
CA PRO A 105 -14.87 -23.44 1.31
C PRO A 105 -13.54 -23.12 2.01
N ILE A 106 -12.55 -22.65 1.26
CA ILE A 106 -11.28 -22.22 1.86
C ILE A 106 -11.45 -20.88 2.56
N ARG A 107 -10.81 -20.75 3.70
CA ARG A 107 -10.80 -19.54 4.50
C ARG A 107 -9.59 -18.71 4.11
N ALA A 108 -9.82 -17.55 3.50
CA ALA A 108 -8.77 -16.60 3.13
C ALA A 108 -8.81 -15.38 4.06
N LEU A 109 -7.65 -14.92 4.51
CA LEU A 109 -7.50 -13.73 5.33
C LEU A 109 -6.82 -12.64 4.52
N THR A 110 -7.42 -11.44 4.47
CA THR A 110 -6.79 -10.27 3.88
C THR A 110 -6.05 -9.49 4.95
N LEU A 111 -4.74 -9.32 4.76
CA LEU A 111 -3.84 -8.60 5.68
C LEU A 111 -3.18 -7.42 4.98
N GLY A 112 -2.76 -6.43 5.75
CA GLY A 112 -1.99 -5.28 5.29
C GLY A 112 -2.19 -4.08 6.21
N PHE A 113 -1.39 -3.06 6.02
CA PHE A 113 -1.51 -1.80 6.76
C PHE A 113 -2.90 -1.15 6.55
N PRO A 114 -3.32 -0.22 7.42
CA PRO A 114 -4.48 0.61 7.15
C PRO A 114 -4.34 1.30 5.77
N ASN A 115 -5.42 1.64 5.16
CA ASN A 115 -5.52 2.43 3.92
C ASN A 115 -4.82 1.89 2.65
N VAL A 116 -4.03 0.80 2.67
CA VAL A 116 -3.41 0.18 1.48
C VAL A 116 -4.44 -0.32 0.44
N GLY A 117 -5.74 -0.26 0.77
CA GLY A 117 -6.83 -0.59 -0.15
C GLY A 117 -7.40 -2.00 -0.02
N LYS A 118 -7.26 -2.66 1.15
CA LYS A 118 -7.84 -4.00 1.41
C LYS A 118 -9.33 -4.05 1.10
N SER A 119 -10.12 -3.12 1.65
CA SER A 119 -11.57 -3.09 1.46
C SER A 119 -11.98 -2.86 -0.01
N ALA A 120 -11.20 -2.04 -0.75
CA ALA A 120 -11.41 -1.86 -2.18
C ALA A 120 -11.14 -3.17 -2.95
N LEU A 121 -10.05 -3.87 -2.64
CA LEU A 121 -9.72 -5.17 -3.21
C LEU A 121 -10.81 -6.21 -2.92
N ILE A 122 -11.26 -6.31 -1.68
CA ILE A 122 -12.33 -7.23 -1.26
C ILE A 122 -13.61 -6.98 -2.05
N ASN A 123 -14.04 -5.71 -2.17
CA ASN A 123 -15.24 -5.35 -2.92
C ASN A 123 -15.12 -5.70 -4.41
N ARG A 124 -13.92 -5.57 -5.00
CA ARG A 124 -13.66 -5.96 -6.40
C ARG A 124 -13.70 -7.47 -6.58
N ILE A 125 -13.07 -8.23 -5.70
CA ILE A 125 -13.10 -9.70 -5.74
C ILE A 125 -14.55 -10.20 -5.55
N ALA A 126 -15.31 -9.58 -4.64
CA ALA A 126 -16.71 -9.92 -4.38
C ALA A 126 -17.69 -9.44 -5.46
N LYS A 127 -17.22 -8.61 -6.43
CA LYS A 127 -18.04 -7.97 -7.49
C LYS A 127 -19.23 -7.15 -6.95
N LYS A 128 -19.22 -6.80 -5.68
CA LYS A 128 -20.24 -6.01 -5.00
C LYS A 128 -19.65 -5.30 -3.78
N ARG A 129 -20.31 -4.24 -3.32
CA ARG A 129 -19.90 -3.53 -2.10
C ARG A 129 -20.33 -4.32 -0.86
N VAL A 130 -19.39 -5.09 -0.29
CA VAL A 130 -19.62 -5.93 0.90
C VAL A 130 -18.98 -5.35 2.15
N VAL A 131 -17.98 -4.48 1.99
CA VAL A 131 -17.28 -3.79 3.08
C VAL A 131 -17.19 -2.29 2.79
N GLU A 132 -17.15 -1.50 3.86
CA GLU A 132 -16.92 -0.06 3.72
C GLU A 132 -15.46 0.20 3.33
N SER A 133 -15.30 1.04 2.30
CA SER A 133 -13.99 1.50 1.86
C SER A 133 -13.95 3.01 2.05
N ALA A 134 -13.16 3.48 3.00
CA ALA A 134 -12.93 4.89 3.23
C ALA A 134 -11.43 5.14 3.46
N ARG A 135 -10.99 6.39 3.19
CA ARG A 135 -9.59 6.81 3.39
C ARG A 135 -9.21 7.03 4.87
N LYS A 136 -10.12 6.79 5.82
CA LYS A 136 -9.82 6.98 7.25
C LYS A 136 -9.31 5.68 7.87
N ALA A 137 -8.18 5.74 8.56
CA ALA A 137 -7.66 4.63 9.35
C ALA A 137 -8.70 4.17 10.39
N GLY A 138 -8.86 2.84 10.57
CA GLY A 138 -9.75 2.25 11.57
C GLY A 138 -11.22 2.08 11.14
N VAL A 139 -11.55 2.18 9.85
CA VAL A 139 -12.91 1.93 9.34
C VAL A 139 -13.35 0.48 9.57
N THR A 140 -12.46 -0.48 9.31
CA THR A 140 -12.72 -1.90 9.63
C THR A 140 -12.36 -2.16 11.09
N ARG A 141 -13.37 -2.21 11.97
CA ARG A 141 -13.17 -2.43 13.42
C ARG A 141 -13.31 -3.89 13.84
N ASN A 142 -14.07 -4.68 13.08
CA ASN A 142 -14.41 -6.07 13.41
C ASN A 142 -14.03 -7.02 12.28
N LEU A 143 -13.68 -8.26 12.65
CA LEU A 143 -13.49 -9.36 11.72
C LEU A 143 -14.84 -9.75 11.11
N ARG A 144 -14.92 -9.79 9.78
CA ARG A 144 -16.14 -10.15 9.05
C ARG A 144 -15.84 -11.19 7.97
N TRP A 145 -16.62 -12.29 7.99
CA TRP A 145 -16.57 -13.29 6.92
C TRP A 145 -17.44 -12.87 5.74
N ILE A 146 -16.90 -12.96 4.54
CA ILE A 146 -17.56 -12.66 3.26
C ILE A 146 -17.49 -13.94 2.42
N ARG A 147 -18.63 -14.55 2.14
CA ARG A 147 -18.72 -15.71 1.27
C ARG A 147 -18.66 -15.27 -0.20
N LEU A 148 -17.72 -15.82 -0.94
CA LEU A 148 -17.59 -15.62 -2.37
C LEU A 148 -18.16 -16.83 -3.11
N GLU A 149 -18.77 -16.58 -4.28
CA GLU A 149 -19.30 -17.62 -5.16
C GLU A 149 -18.21 -18.62 -5.63
N SER A 150 -16.95 -18.18 -5.63
CA SER A 150 -15.79 -19.01 -5.95
C SER A 150 -15.50 -20.11 -4.93
N GLY A 151 -16.28 -20.25 -3.84
CA GLY A 151 -16.03 -21.18 -2.74
C GLY A 151 -14.87 -20.75 -1.84
N ILE A 152 -14.67 -19.45 -1.72
CA ILE A 152 -13.71 -18.82 -0.81
C ILE A 152 -14.49 -18.01 0.21
N ASP A 153 -14.28 -18.30 1.49
CA ASP A 153 -14.73 -17.45 2.59
C ASP A 153 -13.62 -16.46 2.92
N LEU A 154 -13.81 -15.20 2.57
CA LEU A 154 -12.82 -14.14 2.76
C LEU A 154 -13.07 -13.45 4.10
N LEU A 155 -12.05 -13.36 4.93
CA LEU A 155 -12.06 -12.63 6.19
C LEU A 155 -11.44 -11.26 6.01
N ASP A 156 -12.26 -10.22 6.17
CA ASP A 156 -11.76 -8.85 6.25
C ASP A 156 -11.25 -8.59 7.67
N ALA A 157 -9.96 -8.28 7.76
CA ALA A 157 -9.33 -7.92 9.03
C ALA A 157 -9.03 -6.42 9.07
N PRO A 158 -9.12 -5.79 10.26
CA PRO A 158 -8.59 -4.45 10.47
C PRO A 158 -7.16 -4.33 9.96
N GLY A 159 -6.77 -3.13 9.51
CA GLY A 159 -5.38 -2.86 9.18
C GLY A 159 -4.48 -3.18 10.37
N VAL A 160 -3.42 -3.93 10.12
CA VAL A 160 -2.49 -4.36 11.15
C VAL A 160 -1.25 -3.51 11.06
N ILE A 161 -1.05 -2.66 12.07
CA ILE A 161 0.18 -1.90 12.27
C ILE A 161 1.02 -2.69 13.28
N PRO A 162 2.31 -2.93 13.03
CA PRO A 162 3.21 -3.46 14.04
C PRO A 162 3.18 -2.56 15.29
N PRO A 163 3.29 -3.14 16.50
CA PRO A 163 3.25 -2.33 17.74
C PRO A 163 4.34 -1.25 17.77
N ASN A 164 5.49 -1.54 17.17
CA ASN A 164 6.59 -0.59 17.01
C ASN A 164 6.94 -0.48 15.53
N LEU A 165 6.91 0.74 15.00
CA LEU A 165 7.51 1.09 13.72
C LEU A 165 8.98 1.43 14.00
N GLU A 166 9.82 0.38 14.12
CA GLU A 166 11.23 0.53 14.48
C GLU A 166 12.04 1.33 13.44
N ASN A 167 11.59 1.28 12.18
CA ASN A 167 12.24 2.00 11.09
C ASN A 167 11.55 3.35 10.84
N GLN A 168 12.22 4.44 11.22
CA GLN A 168 11.73 5.81 11.02
C GLN A 168 11.43 6.13 9.56
N LYS A 169 12.25 5.61 8.61
CA LYS A 169 12.00 5.78 7.17
C LYS A 169 10.69 5.13 6.75
N SER A 170 10.41 3.93 7.24
CA SER A 170 9.14 3.26 6.96
C SER A 170 7.96 4.01 7.58
N ALA A 171 8.09 4.51 8.80
CA ALA A 171 7.05 5.31 9.45
C ALA A 171 6.74 6.59 8.66
N LEU A 172 7.77 7.27 8.18
CA LEU A 172 7.64 8.45 7.33
C LEU A 172 6.93 8.11 6.00
N ASN A 173 7.34 7.05 5.31
CA ASN A 173 6.72 6.60 4.09
C ASN A 173 5.22 6.28 4.27
N LEU A 174 4.87 5.61 5.38
CA LEU A 174 3.47 5.33 5.74
C LEU A 174 2.67 6.61 5.99
N ALA A 175 3.26 7.61 6.67
CA ALA A 175 2.63 8.91 6.87
C ALA A 175 2.41 9.65 5.54
N LEU A 176 3.41 9.67 4.66
CA LEU A 176 3.31 10.27 3.34
C LEU A 176 2.21 9.65 2.49
N CYS A 177 2.06 8.34 2.56
CA CYS A 177 1.05 7.59 1.80
C CYS A 177 -0.34 7.55 2.44
N ASP A 178 -0.54 8.15 3.63
CA ASP A 178 -1.79 8.10 4.42
C ASP A 178 -2.14 6.67 4.87
N ASP A 179 -1.13 5.83 5.08
CA ASP A 179 -1.31 4.44 5.53
C ASP A 179 -1.25 4.32 7.07
N ILE A 180 -0.96 5.42 7.77
CA ILE A 180 -1.16 5.63 9.21
C ILE A 180 -1.95 6.92 9.45
N GLY A 181 -2.67 6.98 10.59
CA GLY A 181 -3.50 8.14 10.90
C GLY A 181 -2.71 9.42 11.20
N GLU A 182 -3.26 10.59 10.84
CA GLU A 182 -2.61 11.89 11.04
C GLU A 182 -2.29 12.23 12.50
N ALA A 183 -2.98 11.61 13.46
CA ALA A 183 -2.68 11.76 14.89
C ALA A 183 -1.32 11.16 15.29
N ALA A 184 -0.68 10.38 14.40
CA ALA A 184 0.59 9.71 14.66
C ALA A 184 1.82 10.53 14.28
N TYR A 185 1.66 11.69 13.62
CA TYR A 185 2.78 12.49 13.13
C TYR A 185 2.46 13.99 13.05
N GLU A 186 3.53 14.79 13.00
CA GLU A 186 3.45 16.23 12.77
C GLU A 186 3.53 16.51 11.26
N ILE A 187 2.50 17.14 10.69
CA ILE A 187 2.31 17.21 9.24
C ILE A 187 3.33 18.13 8.53
N GLU A 188 3.76 19.21 9.17
CA GLU A 188 4.74 20.12 8.60
C GLU A 188 6.11 19.43 8.48
N SER A 189 6.50 18.68 9.51
CA SER A 189 7.73 17.89 9.49
C SER A 189 7.70 16.84 8.39
N VAL A 190 6.57 16.13 8.23
CA VAL A 190 6.38 15.13 7.16
C VAL A 190 6.45 15.78 5.78
N ALA A 191 5.89 16.98 5.60
CA ALA A 191 5.96 17.70 4.33
C ALA A 191 7.39 18.15 3.99
N ILE A 192 8.18 18.60 4.98
CA ILE A 192 9.59 18.94 4.80
C ILE A 192 10.39 17.69 4.39
N GLU A 193 10.20 16.58 5.08
CA GLU A 193 10.86 15.31 4.75
C GLU A 193 10.46 14.78 3.37
N PHE A 194 9.21 15.00 2.94
CA PHE A 194 8.78 14.67 1.58
C PHE A 194 9.61 15.41 0.53
N ILE A 195 9.84 16.71 0.71
CA ILE A 195 10.70 17.49 -0.22
C ILE A 195 12.13 16.96 -0.21
N LYS A 196 12.70 16.62 0.96
CA LYS A 196 14.04 16.00 1.04
C LYS A 196 14.10 14.69 0.26
N ILE A 197 13.10 13.81 0.44
CA ILE A 197 13.03 12.53 -0.29
C ILE A 197 12.97 12.77 -1.80
N ILE A 198 12.13 13.70 -2.26
CA ILE A 198 12.02 14.04 -3.69
C ILE A 198 13.38 14.51 -4.23
N LEU A 199 14.08 15.36 -3.50
CA LEU A 199 15.39 15.88 -3.91
C LEU A 199 16.47 14.78 -3.92
N GLN A 200 16.41 13.83 -3.00
CA GLN A 200 17.32 12.68 -2.97
C GLN A 200 17.06 11.71 -4.12
N LEU A 201 15.79 11.48 -4.45
CA LEU A 201 15.36 10.49 -5.46
C LEU A 201 15.29 11.08 -6.88
N LYS A 202 15.55 12.39 -7.07
CA LYS A 202 15.37 13.07 -8.37
C LYS A 202 16.17 12.44 -9.50
N GLU A 203 17.34 11.90 -9.21
CA GLU A 203 18.23 11.26 -10.18
C GLU A 203 17.90 9.78 -10.41
N ASP A 204 17.07 9.19 -9.56
CA ASP A 204 16.66 7.79 -9.71
C ASP A 204 15.47 7.68 -10.68
N LYS A 205 15.72 7.07 -11.84
CA LYS A 205 14.71 6.88 -12.88
C LYS A 205 13.52 6.05 -12.40
N ASN A 206 13.73 5.17 -11.40
CA ASN A 206 12.67 4.31 -10.84
C ASN A 206 11.67 5.10 -9.99
N ALA A 207 12.07 6.24 -9.43
CA ALA A 207 11.19 7.10 -8.64
C ALA A 207 10.26 7.96 -9.52
N ASN A 208 10.60 8.20 -10.78
CA ASN A 208 9.82 8.98 -11.76
C ASN A 208 9.47 10.41 -11.27
N ILE A 209 10.43 11.10 -10.71
CA ILE A 209 10.24 12.44 -10.15
C ILE A 209 10.50 13.51 -11.21
N SER A 210 9.52 14.41 -11.40
CA SER A 210 9.68 15.62 -12.23
C SER A 210 9.67 16.87 -11.37
N LEU A 211 10.85 17.40 -11.06
CA LEU A 211 10.98 18.65 -10.29
C LEU A 211 10.37 19.84 -11.01
N THR A 212 10.48 19.88 -12.34
CA THR A 212 9.84 20.92 -13.17
C THR A 212 8.33 20.93 -13.01
N LYS A 213 7.69 19.75 -12.96
CA LYS A 213 6.25 19.63 -12.75
C LYS A 213 5.84 20.17 -11.37
N ILE A 214 6.63 19.88 -10.34
CA ILE A 214 6.41 20.37 -8.97
C ILE A 214 6.60 21.90 -8.93
N SER A 215 7.69 22.40 -9.47
CA SER A 215 7.98 23.84 -9.55
C SER A 215 6.87 24.61 -10.27
N ASN A 216 6.40 24.09 -11.41
CA ASN A 216 5.33 24.71 -12.19
C ASN A 216 4.01 24.74 -11.43
N ARG A 217 3.67 23.65 -10.72
CA ARG A 217 2.42 23.57 -9.94
C ARG A 217 2.33 24.62 -8.84
N TYR A 218 3.45 24.87 -8.17
CA TYR A 218 3.49 25.84 -7.05
C TYR A 218 4.04 27.20 -7.47
N GLY A 219 4.62 27.32 -8.67
CA GLY A 219 5.21 28.54 -9.18
C GLY A 219 6.42 29.00 -8.37
N VAL A 220 7.12 28.10 -7.71
CA VAL A 220 8.35 28.30 -6.95
C VAL A 220 9.33 27.22 -7.36
N ASP A 221 10.52 27.63 -7.80
CA ASP A 221 11.54 26.69 -8.25
C ASP A 221 12.11 25.90 -7.07
N ILE A 222 11.87 24.59 -7.04
CA ILE A 222 12.36 23.72 -5.98
C ILE A 222 13.88 23.56 -6.01
N LEU A 223 14.51 23.67 -7.17
CA LEU A 223 15.97 23.52 -7.33
C LEU A 223 16.75 24.67 -6.70
N LYS A 224 16.17 25.86 -6.62
CA LYS A 224 16.82 27.03 -6.00
C LYS A 224 16.87 26.94 -4.47
N ASN A 225 16.13 26.00 -3.87
CA ASN A 225 16.01 25.84 -2.42
C ASN A 225 16.38 24.41 -1.96
N VAL A 226 17.28 23.76 -2.71
CA VAL A 226 17.68 22.35 -2.46
C VAL A 226 18.27 22.13 -1.07
N ASP A 227 19.07 23.08 -0.60
CA ASP A 227 19.76 22.96 0.69
C ASP A 227 18.85 23.27 1.88
N GLN A 228 17.73 23.94 1.64
CA GLN A 228 16.80 24.39 2.67
C GLN A 228 15.34 24.08 2.29
N PRO A 229 14.90 22.81 2.35
CA PRO A 229 13.54 22.40 1.95
C PRO A 229 12.41 23.14 2.70
N HIS A 230 12.67 23.57 3.95
CA HIS A 230 11.72 24.34 4.74
C HIS A 230 11.48 25.74 4.14
N GLU A 231 12.51 26.40 3.59
CA GLU A 231 12.36 27.72 2.94
C GLU A 231 11.47 27.62 1.69
N TRP A 232 11.62 26.53 0.92
CA TRP A 232 10.74 26.29 -0.22
C TRP A 232 9.28 26.18 0.22
N ILE A 233 9.00 25.45 1.32
CA ILE A 233 7.65 25.36 1.88
C ILE A 233 7.14 26.73 2.33
N ASP A 234 7.99 27.59 2.93
CA ASP A 234 7.62 28.93 3.32
C ASP A 234 7.22 29.79 2.12
N LEU A 235 8.03 29.78 1.06
CA LEU A 235 7.73 30.53 -0.17
C LEU A 235 6.43 30.07 -0.82
N VAL A 236 6.19 28.75 -0.87
CA VAL A 236 4.96 28.19 -1.41
C VAL A 236 3.76 28.50 -0.50
N ALA A 237 3.95 28.49 0.83
CA ALA A 237 2.90 28.84 1.79
C ALA A 237 2.50 30.31 1.64
N LEU A 238 3.45 31.23 1.52
CA LEU A 238 3.16 32.64 1.24
C LEU A 238 2.32 32.81 -0.01
N LYS A 239 2.64 32.07 -1.07
CA LYS A 239 1.96 32.18 -2.36
C LYS A 239 0.55 31.54 -2.38
N HIS A 240 0.32 30.44 -1.69
CA HIS A 240 -0.87 29.62 -1.84
C HIS A 240 -1.79 29.58 -0.60
N THR A 241 -1.27 29.89 0.59
CA THR A 241 -1.99 29.76 1.86
C THR A 241 -1.80 30.95 2.78
N SER A 242 -1.41 32.12 2.24
CA SER A 242 -1.19 33.36 3.00
C SER A 242 -0.19 33.18 4.17
N GLY A 243 0.83 32.34 3.97
CA GLY A 243 1.86 32.04 4.96
C GLY A 243 1.52 30.90 5.95
N ASP A 244 0.33 30.31 5.85
CA ASP A 244 -0.03 29.17 6.71
C ASP A 244 0.68 27.90 6.23
N ARG A 245 1.78 27.55 6.94
CA ARG A 245 2.63 26.37 6.66
C ARG A 245 1.87 25.06 6.82
N ARG A 246 1.07 24.94 7.87
CA ARG A 246 0.32 23.72 8.16
C ARG A 246 -0.70 23.43 7.05
N ARG A 247 -1.42 24.45 6.62
CA ARG A 247 -2.36 24.34 5.49
C ARG A 247 -1.63 24.00 4.19
N MET A 248 -0.43 24.57 3.99
CA MET A 248 0.39 24.23 2.82
C MET A 248 0.91 22.80 2.87
N ALA A 249 1.35 22.30 4.04
CA ALA A 249 1.76 20.93 4.23
C ALA A 249 0.63 19.94 3.89
N HIS A 250 -0.59 20.18 4.39
CA HIS A 250 -1.77 19.39 4.01
C HIS A 250 -1.98 19.38 2.49
N LYS A 251 -1.96 20.54 1.85
CA LYS A 251 -2.14 20.66 0.40
C LYS A 251 -1.07 19.91 -0.39
N LEU A 252 0.20 20.01 0.01
CA LEU A 252 1.31 19.33 -0.64
C LEU A 252 1.15 17.81 -0.58
N LEU A 253 0.86 17.28 0.61
CA LEU A 253 0.66 15.83 0.79
C LEU A 253 -0.60 15.32 0.09
N GLU A 254 -1.66 16.11 0.08
CA GLU A 254 -2.89 15.79 -0.67
C GLU A 254 -2.63 15.77 -2.18
N ASP A 255 -1.88 16.74 -2.70
CA ASP A 255 -1.46 16.80 -4.11
C ASP A 255 -0.64 15.57 -4.51
N TYR A 256 0.29 15.12 -3.65
CA TYR A 256 1.02 13.87 -3.85
C TYR A 256 0.07 12.66 -3.86
N ARG A 257 -0.77 12.51 -2.84
CA ARG A 257 -1.72 11.41 -2.68
C ARG A 257 -2.78 11.33 -3.79
N ASN A 258 -3.05 12.46 -4.46
CA ASN A 258 -3.96 12.56 -5.60
C ASN A 258 -3.25 12.57 -6.97
N GLN A 259 -1.95 12.26 -7.03
CA GLN A 259 -1.11 12.22 -8.26
C GLN A 259 -1.00 13.56 -9.00
N MET A 260 -1.32 14.67 -8.36
CA MET A 260 -1.17 16.01 -8.97
C MET A 260 0.29 16.38 -9.22
N LEU A 261 1.22 15.73 -8.50
CA LEU A 261 2.67 15.87 -8.67
C LEU A 261 3.26 14.84 -9.64
N GLY A 262 2.46 13.88 -10.10
CA GLY A 262 2.87 12.79 -10.96
C GLY A 262 2.79 11.44 -10.25
N LYS A 263 3.26 10.39 -10.95
CA LYS A 263 3.32 9.02 -10.44
C LYS A 263 4.66 8.80 -9.75
N ILE A 264 4.73 9.11 -8.47
CA ILE A 264 5.99 9.13 -7.70
C ILE A 264 6.05 7.91 -6.78
N ALA A 265 7.07 7.09 -6.93
CA ALA A 265 7.45 6.04 -5.98
C ALA A 265 8.40 6.64 -4.92
N LEU A 266 8.15 6.37 -3.64
CA LEU A 266 9.02 6.78 -2.52
C LEU A 266 10.03 5.69 -2.16
N GLU A 267 9.80 4.48 -2.62
CA GLU A 267 10.74 3.37 -2.56
C GLU A 267 11.07 2.90 -3.96
N VAL A 268 12.33 2.60 -4.17
CA VAL A 268 12.88 2.07 -5.41
C VAL A 268 13.64 0.78 -5.12
N PRO A 269 13.65 -0.20 -6.05
CA PRO A 269 14.42 -1.43 -5.86
C PRO A 269 15.92 -1.12 -5.84
N ILE A 270 16.64 -1.73 -4.90
CA ILE A 270 18.09 -1.60 -4.70
C ILE A 270 18.80 -2.73 -5.43
#